data_6ab654b676c01036cd6f43b61422e471
#
_entry.id   6ab654b676c01036cd6f43b61422e471
#
_cell.length_a   1.000
_cell.length_b   1.000
_cell.length_c   1.000
_cell.angle_alpha   90.00
_cell.angle_beta   90.00
_cell.angle_gamma   90.00
#
_symmetry.space_group_name_H-M   'P 1'
#
loop_
_entity.id
_entity.type
_entity.pdbx_description
1 polymer ?
#
loop_
_entity_poly.entity_id
_entity_poly.type
_entity_poly.pdbx_seq_one_letter_code
_entity_poly.pdbx_strand_id
1 'polypeptide(L)'
;MKIRRMRAADLAAVSQIDELSFSTPWPFPAFEIEMDNPNARCWVAEVDDPPGADLVGRVTAALVIWRVLDEAHIATIAVHPDFRWQGIGKLLLKTGMKSAYSEGARIYHLEVRAGNLAAQKMYLDFGYEVVGRRPRYYKDNGEDALLLTLDLTRPNPANHGLDFLSETIDER
;
A
#
# COMPACT_ATOMS: atom_id res chain seq x y z
N MET A 1 -10.26 -13.74 -6.18
CA MET A 1 -9.64 -12.43 -5.93
C MET A 1 -8.42 -12.28 -6.82
N LYS A 2 -8.29 -11.15 -7.50
CA LYS A 2 -7.19 -10.82 -8.42
C LYS A 2 -6.55 -9.49 -8.03
N ILE A 3 -5.22 -9.40 -8.07
CA ILE A 3 -4.50 -8.13 -7.95
C ILE A 3 -4.00 -7.74 -9.33
N ARG A 4 -4.25 -6.48 -9.71
CA ARG A 4 -3.89 -5.95 -11.00
C ARG A 4 -3.55 -4.45 -10.94
N ARG A 5 -2.99 -3.94 -12.02
CA ARG A 5 -2.82 -2.48 -12.18
C ARG A 5 -4.17 -1.78 -12.15
N MET A 6 -4.19 -0.62 -11.50
CA MET A 6 -5.34 0.30 -11.48
C MET A 6 -5.64 0.81 -12.89
N ARG A 7 -6.91 1.00 -13.19
CA ARG A 7 -7.42 1.55 -14.46
C ARG A 7 -8.30 2.76 -14.17
N ALA A 8 -8.52 3.61 -15.16
CA ALA A 8 -9.39 4.78 -15.01
C ALA A 8 -10.81 4.43 -14.50
N ALA A 9 -11.34 3.28 -14.92
CA ALA A 9 -12.63 2.78 -14.46
C ALA A 9 -12.68 2.44 -12.95
N ASP A 10 -11.54 2.29 -12.28
CA ASP A 10 -11.44 1.96 -10.86
C ASP A 10 -11.47 3.21 -9.96
N LEU A 11 -11.26 4.41 -10.52
CA LEU A 11 -11.05 5.63 -9.75
C LEU A 11 -12.18 5.93 -8.77
N ALA A 12 -13.44 5.72 -9.18
CA ALA A 12 -14.58 5.94 -8.29
C ALA A 12 -14.57 4.99 -7.08
N ALA A 13 -14.27 3.71 -7.32
CA ALA A 13 -14.16 2.71 -6.25
C ALA A 13 -12.97 2.98 -5.32
N VAL A 14 -11.82 3.36 -5.88
CA VAL A 14 -10.61 3.69 -5.12
C VAL A 14 -10.84 4.91 -4.24
N SER A 15 -11.46 5.97 -4.77
CA SER A 15 -11.81 7.16 -3.99
C SER A 15 -12.75 6.83 -2.84
N GLN A 16 -13.78 6.01 -3.10
CA GLN A 16 -14.69 5.55 -2.03
C GLN A 16 -13.95 4.78 -0.93
N ILE A 17 -13.04 3.88 -1.30
CA ILE A 17 -12.25 3.11 -0.32
C ILE A 17 -11.37 4.04 0.52
N ASP A 18 -10.76 5.03 -0.11
CA ASP A 18 -9.92 6.01 0.56
C ASP A 18 -10.73 6.86 1.56
N GLU A 19 -11.90 7.37 1.15
CA GLU A 19 -12.84 8.10 2.00
C GLU A 19 -13.32 7.30 3.21
N LEU A 20 -13.58 6.00 3.02
CA LEU A 20 -13.97 5.09 4.10
C LEU A 20 -12.80 4.68 5.02
N SER A 21 -11.57 4.91 4.61
CA SER A 21 -10.37 4.44 5.30
C SER A 21 -9.63 5.54 6.04
N PHE A 22 -9.70 6.78 5.58
CA PHE A 22 -8.90 7.89 6.10
C PHE A 22 -9.77 9.10 6.46
N SER A 23 -9.44 9.74 7.57
CA SER A 23 -10.08 11.00 7.99
C SER A 23 -9.70 12.19 7.10
N THR A 24 -8.58 12.10 6.40
CA THR A 24 -8.12 13.04 5.38
C THR A 24 -7.81 12.26 4.10
N PRO A 25 -8.86 11.87 3.35
CA PRO A 25 -8.67 11.11 2.12
C PRO A 25 -8.00 11.97 1.05
N TRP A 26 -7.37 11.31 0.09
CA TRP A 26 -6.86 11.98 -1.09
C TRP A 26 -8.03 12.55 -1.91
N PRO A 27 -7.87 13.75 -2.48
CA PRO A 27 -8.87 14.28 -3.41
C PRO A 27 -8.95 13.37 -4.65
N PHE A 28 -10.15 13.20 -5.20
CA PHE A 28 -10.41 12.33 -6.36
C PHE A 28 -9.37 12.48 -7.50
N PRO A 29 -8.98 13.71 -7.92
CA PRO A 29 -7.99 13.87 -8.99
C PRO A 29 -6.58 13.37 -8.65
N ALA A 30 -6.26 13.17 -7.37
CA ALA A 30 -4.93 12.73 -6.99
C ALA A 30 -4.59 11.33 -7.50
N PHE A 31 -5.56 10.40 -7.46
CA PHE A 31 -5.36 9.05 -7.99
C PHE A 31 -5.18 9.05 -9.52
N GLU A 32 -5.89 9.91 -10.24
CA GLU A 32 -5.74 10.09 -11.69
C GLU A 32 -4.33 10.62 -12.02
N ILE A 33 -3.87 11.62 -11.28
CA ILE A 33 -2.51 12.18 -11.41
C ILE A 33 -1.45 11.09 -11.17
N GLU A 34 -1.64 10.27 -10.14
CA GLU A 34 -0.68 9.19 -9.84
C GLU A 34 -0.69 8.07 -10.89
N MET A 35 -1.79 7.83 -11.57
CA MET A 35 -1.84 6.89 -12.68
C MET A 35 -0.99 7.35 -13.88
N ASP A 36 -0.91 8.65 -14.10
CA ASP A 36 -0.09 9.27 -15.16
C ASP A 36 1.36 9.53 -14.72
N ASN A 37 1.66 9.40 -13.43
CA ASN A 37 2.99 9.61 -12.87
C ASN A 37 3.92 8.44 -13.24
N PRO A 38 5.01 8.65 -14.02
CA PRO A 38 5.92 7.59 -14.42
C PRO A 38 6.64 6.91 -13.25
N ASN A 39 6.72 7.60 -12.11
CA ASN A 39 7.33 7.08 -10.89
C ASN A 39 6.33 6.36 -9.97
N ALA A 40 5.03 6.41 -10.25
CA ALA A 40 4.03 5.74 -9.45
C ALA A 40 3.64 4.37 -10.02
N ARG A 41 3.26 3.48 -9.13
CA ARG A 41 2.70 2.16 -9.43
C ARG A 41 1.42 2.01 -8.63
N CYS A 42 0.29 2.07 -9.34
CA CYS A 42 -1.05 2.00 -8.75
C CYS A 42 -1.62 0.59 -8.94
N TRP A 43 -2.03 -0.03 -7.85
CA TRP A 43 -2.55 -1.40 -7.82
C TRP A 43 -3.90 -1.45 -7.15
N VAL A 44 -4.74 -2.38 -7.57
CA VAL A 44 -6.03 -2.69 -6.94
C VAL A 44 -6.18 -4.18 -6.69
N ALA A 45 -6.93 -4.53 -5.63
CA ALA A 45 -7.45 -5.87 -5.43
C ALA A 45 -8.91 -5.90 -5.88
N GLU A 46 -9.25 -6.88 -6.71
CA GLU A 46 -10.58 -7.10 -7.28
C GLU A 46 -11.12 -8.45 -6.84
N VAL A 47 -12.41 -8.51 -6.50
CA VAL A 47 -13.13 -9.75 -6.20
C VAL A 47 -14.17 -10.03 -7.29
N ASP A 48 -14.40 -11.31 -7.59
CA ASP A 48 -15.27 -11.70 -8.71
C ASP A 48 -16.76 -11.49 -8.41
N ASP A 49 -17.17 -11.66 -7.13
CA ASP A 49 -18.55 -11.53 -6.69
C ASP A 49 -18.59 -11.01 -5.25
N PRO A 50 -18.59 -9.68 -5.04
CA PRO A 50 -18.57 -9.12 -3.71
C PRO A 50 -19.96 -9.31 -3.05
N PRO A 51 -20.06 -10.09 -1.96
CA PRO A 51 -21.32 -10.29 -1.29
C PRO A 51 -21.77 -9.00 -0.58
N GLY A 52 -22.87 -8.39 -1.08
CA GLY A 52 -23.68 -7.45 -0.29
C GLY A 52 -23.05 -6.13 0.17
N ALA A 53 -21.87 -5.78 -0.34
CA ALA A 53 -21.20 -4.53 0.02
C ALA A 53 -21.67 -3.39 -0.90
N ASP A 54 -21.76 -2.18 -0.35
CA ASP A 54 -21.94 -0.94 -1.12
C ASP A 54 -20.65 -0.57 -1.86
N LEU A 55 -20.20 -1.49 -2.72
CA LEU A 55 -19.02 -1.30 -3.53
C LEU A 55 -19.36 -0.63 -4.86
N VAL A 56 -18.61 0.38 -5.22
CA VAL A 56 -18.57 0.86 -6.59
C VAL A 56 -17.71 -0.13 -7.40
N GLY A 57 -18.35 -1.09 -8.05
CA GLY A 57 -17.67 -2.14 -8.80
C GLY A 57 -17.13 -3.28 -7.92
N ARG A 58 -16.03 -3.90 -8.34
CA ARG A 58 -15.43 -5.10 -7.70
C ARG A 58 -14.14 -4.83 -6.95
N VAL A 59 -13.70 -3.58 -6.90
CA VAL A 59 -12.43 -3.18 -6.25
C VAL A 59 -12.63 -3.13 -4.74
N THR A 60 -11.80 -3.82 -3.99
CA THR A 60 -11.86 -3.91 -2.52
C THR A 60 -10.67 -3.31 -1.81
N ALA A 61 -9.59 -3.03 -2.53
CA ALA A 61 -8.41 -2.38 -1.96
C ALA A 61 -7.59 -1.66 -3.03
N ALA A 62 -6.85 -0.66 -2.62
CA ALA A 62 -5.94 0.12 -3.48
C ALA A 62 -4.59 0.34 -2.81
N LEU A 63 -3.55 0.47 -3.62
CA LEU A 63 -2.17 0.74 -3.21
C LEU A 63 -1.52 1.66 -4.24
N VAL A 64 -0.83 2.68 -3.77
CA VAL A 64 0.07 3.52 -4.58
C VAL A 64 1.48 3.45 -3.99
N ILE A 65 2.45 3.12 -4.84
CA ILE A 65 3.87 3.12 -4.51
C ILE A 65 4.58 4.07 -5.46
N TRP A 66 5.35 4.99 -4.93
CA TRP A 66 6.30 5.78 -5.69
C TRP A 66 7.66 5.08 -5.71
N ARG A 67 8.32 5.10 -6.85
CA ARG A 67 9.67 4.55 -7.01
C ARG A 67 10.60 5.59 -7.63
N VAL A 68 11.69 5.87 -6.97
CA VAL A 68 12.75 6.77 -7.45
C VAL A 68 14.10 6.08 -7.22
N LEU A 69 14.82 5.79 -8.28
CA LEU A 69 16.08 5.05 -8.25
C LEU A 69 15.91 3.67 -7.59
N ASP A 70 16.60 3.42 -6.49
CA ASP A 70 16.55 2.20 -5.69
C ASP A 70 15.65 2.31 -4.45
N GLU A 71 14.91 3.42 -4.31
CA GLU A 71 13.96 3.64 -3.22
C GLU A 71 12.51 3.48 -3.69
N ALA A 72 11.67 2.95 -2.83
CA ALA A 72 10.22 2.89 -2.99
C ALA A 72 9.52 3.47 -1.77
N HIS A 73 8.47 4.25 -1.96
CA HIS A 73 7.66 4.83 -0.90
C HIS A 73 6.22 4.35 -1.02
N ILE A 74 5.70 3.75 0.02
CA ILE A 74 4.28 3.37 0.10
C ILE A 74 3.49 4.65 0.39
N ALA A 75 2.91 5.25 -0.65
CA ALA A 75 2.21 6.52 -0.55
C ALA A 75 0.85 6.38 0.13
N THR A 76 0.08 5.35 -0.25
CA THR A 76 -1.17 4.97 0.39
C THR A 76 -1.47 3.50 0.17
N ILE A 77 -2.10 2.87 1.15
CA ILE A 77 -2.71 1.54 1.04
C ILE A 77 -4.00 1.53 1.85
N ALA A 78 -5.09 1.13 1.22
CA ALA A 78 -6.40 1.06 1.86
C ALA A 78 -7.13 -0.22 1.46
N VAL A 79 -7.89 -0.78 2.41
CA VAL A 79 -8.80 -1.91 2.20
C VAL A 79 -10.19 -1.47 2.66
N HIS A 80 -11.18 -1.68 1.79
CA HIS A 80 -12.59 -1.43 2.11
C HIS A 80 -12.96 -2.05 3.46
N PRO A 81 -13.66 -1.37 4.36
CA PRO A 81 -13.94 -1.85 5.72
C PRO A 81 -14.48 -3.28 5.77
N ASP A 82 -15.43 -3.63 4.90
CA ASP A 82 -16.08 -4.95 4.87
C ASP A 82 -15.15 -6.09 4.42
N PHE A 83 -14.00 -5.75 3.84
CA PHE A 83 -13.02 -6.71 3.34
C PHE A 83 -11.72 -6.75 4.15
N ARG A 84 -11.68 -6.02 5.28
CA ARG A 84 -10.52 -6.04 6.18
C ARG A 84 -10.38 -7.40 6.87
N TRP A 85 -9.21 -7.65 7.42
CA TRP A 85 -8.85 -8.87 8.18
C TRP A 85 -8.86 -10.18 7.35
N GLN A 86 -8.98 -10.08 6.03
CA GLN A 86 -8.95 -11.20 5.09
C GLN A 86 -7.59 -11.37 4.39
N GLY A 87 -6.56 -10.65 4.83
CA GLY A 87 -5.22 -10.71 4.24
C GLY A 87 -5.03 -9.91 2.94
N ILE A 88 -6.08 -9.21 2.46
CA ILE A 88 -6.04 -8.47 1.18
C ILE A 88 -4.95 -7.40 1.17
N GLY A 89 -4.86 -6.58 2.23
CA GLY A 89 -3.83 -5.55 2.34
C GLY A 89 -2.42 -6.12 2.32
N LYS A 90 -2.21 -7.25 2.99
CA LYS A 90 -0.92 -7.94 3.02
C LYS A 90 -0.53 -8.46 1.63
N LEU A 91 -1.47 -9.06 0.90
CA LEU A 91 -1.23 -9.57 -0.45
C LEU A 91 -1.00 -8.43 -1.45
N LEU A 92 -1.76 -7.35 -1.34
CA LEU A 92 -1.62 -6.16 -2.17
C LEU A 92 -0.25 -5.50 -1.96
N LEU A 93 0.17 -5.32 -0.69
CA LEU A 93 1.49 -4.80 -0.35
C LEU A 93 2.60 -5.69 -0.91
N LYS A 94 2.49 -7.02 -0.71
CA LYS A 94 3.43 -8.01 -1.25
C LYS A 94 3.60 -7.86 -2.77
N THR A 95 2.50 -7.73 -3.50
CA THR A 95 2.51 -7.56 -4.96
C THR A 95 3.19 -6.25 -5.37
N GLY A 96 2.84 -5.14 -4.73
CA GLY A 96 3.44 -3.85 -5.02
C GLY A 96 4.94 -3.80 -4.71
N MET A 97 5.35 -4.36 -3.57
CA MET A 97 6.77 -4.45 -3.20
C MET A 97 7.55 -5.30 -4.21
N LYS A 98 7.00 -6.43 -4.63
CA LYS A 98 7.61 -7.32 -5.63
C LYS A 98 7.80 -6.61 -6.96
N SER A 99 6.79 -5.86 -7.43
CA SER A 99 6.89 -5.04 -8.63
C SER A 99 8.00 -4.00 -8.52
N ALA A 100 8.03 -3.24 -7.42
CA ALA A 100 9.07 -2.25 -7.21
C ALA A 100 10.48 -2.87 -7.12
N TYR A 101 10.60 -4.05 -6.48
CA TYR A 101 11.85 -4.80 -6.40
C TYR A 101 12.36 -5.24 -7.78
N SER A 102 11.49 -5.76 -8.64
CA SER A 102 11.84 -6.17 -10.01
C SER A 102 12.30 -4.99 -10.87
N GLU A 103 11.85 -3.78 -10.52
CA GLU A 103 12.26 -2.53 -11.16
C GLU A 103 13.51 -1.89 -10.51
N GLY A 104 14.12 -2.52 -9.51
CA GLY A 104 15.37 -2.08 -8.90
C GLY A 104 15.26 -1.48 -7.49
N ALA A 105 14.06 -1.35 -6.92
CA ALA A 105 13.92 -0.88 -5.54
C ALA A 105 14.58 -1.85 -4.54
N ARG A 106 15.27 -1.30 -3.56
CA ARG A 106 15.94 -2.03 -2.49
C ARG A 106 15.67 -1.46 -1.11
N ILE A 107 15.20 -0.23 -1.03
CA ILE A 107 14.85 0.46 0.21
C ILE A 107 13.40 0.89 0.11
N TYR A 108 12.60 0.58 1.13
CA TYR A 108 11.17 0.87 1.16
C TYR A 108 10.85 1.73 2.38
N HIS A 109 10.11 2.81 2.16
CA HIS A 109 9.72 3.77 3.18
C HIS A 109 8.20 3.91 3.27
N LEU A 110 7.71 4.24 4.44
CA LEU A 110 6.33 4.65 4.66
C LEU A 110 6.18 5.47 5.93
N GLU A 111 5.07 6.20 6.01
CA GLU A 111 4.57 6.78 7.24
C GLU A 111 3.28 6.06 7.67
N VAL A 112 3.14 5.83 8.96
CA VAL A 112 1.94 5.23 9.55
C VAL A 112 1.54 5.96 10.82
N ARG A 113 0.23 6.13 11.07
CA ARG A 113 -0.28 6.70 12.33
C ARG A 113 0.20 5.89 13.52
N ALA A 114 0.62 6.58 14.57
CA ALA A 114 1.09 5.94 15.80
C ALA A 114 0.01 5.05 16.45
N GLY A 115 -1.27 5.37 16.27
CA GLY A 115 -2.41 4.58 16.77
C GLY A 115 -2.84 3.43 15.84
N ASN A 116 -2.34 3.36 14.60
CA ASN A 116 -2.71 2.29 13.66
C ASN A 116 -1.87 1.02 13.91
N LEU A 117 -2.12 0.35 15.03
CA LEU A 117 -1.37 -0.83 15.47
C LEU A 117 -1.48 -2.00 14.48
N ALA A 118 -2.62 -2.13 13.80
CA ALA A 118 -2.83 -3.21 12.82
C ALA A 118 -1.92 -3.04 11.59
N ALA A 119 -1.82 -1.82 11.05
CA ALA A 119 -0.92 -1.54 9.93
C ALA A 119 0.54 -1.66 10.36
N GLN A 120 0.91 -1.13 11.54
CA GLN A 120 2.26 -1.26 12.08
C GLN A 120 2.67 -2.74 12.17
N LYS A 121 1.80 -3.58 12.76
CA LYS A 121 2.07 -5.03 12.85
C LYS A 121 2.30 -5.63 11.46
N MET A 122 1.46 -5.29 10.49
CA MET A 122 1.62 -5.78 9.11
C MET A 122 2.99 -5.40 8.54
N TYR A 123 3.42 -4.14 8.69
CA TYR A 123 4.71 -3.70 8.17
C TYR A 123 5.90 -4.34 8.90
N LEU A 124 5.83 -4.47 10.23
CA LEU A 124 6.85 -5.16 11.02
C LEU A 124 6.96 -6.65 10.60
N ASP A 125 5.84 -7.32 10.31
CA ASP A 125 5.82 -8.69 9.77
C ASP A 125 6.52 -8.80 8.39
N PHE A 126 6.61 -7.69 7.63
CA PHE A 126 7.40 -7.59 6.39
C PHE A 126 8.85 -7.18 6.60
N GLY A 127 9.30 -7.02 7.86
CA GLY A 127 10.67 -6.66 8.18
C GLY A 127 10.96 -5.15 8.16
N TYR A 128 9.94 -4.30 8.08
CA TYR A 128 10.13 -2.86 8.30
C TYR A 128 10.55 -2.60 9.74
N GLU A 129 11.37 -1.59 9.92
CA GLU A 129 11.82 -1.10 11.22
C GLU A 129 11.37 0.34 11.44
N VAL A 130 11.02 0.70 12.68
CA VAL A 130 10.72 2.10 13.04
C VAL A 130 12.04 2.86 13.12
N VAL A 131 12.24 3.81 12.21
CA VAL A 131 13.46 4.61 12.11
C VAL A 131 13.29 6.04 12.60
N GLY A 132 12.06 6.47 12.85
CA GLY A 132 11.79 7.83 13.30
C GLY A 132 10.32 8.06 13.64
N ARG A 133 10.06 9.28 14.10
CA ARG A 133 8.73 9.77 14.48
C ARG A 133 8.61 11.22 14.08
N ARG A 134 7.47 11.60 13.50
CA ARG A 134 7.09 13.00 13.23
C ARG A 134 5.99 13.42 14.19
N PRO A 135 6.26 14.25 15.20
CA PRO A 135 5.24 14.68 16.13
C PRO A 135 4.16 15.53 15.45
N ARG A 136 2.90 15.29 15.82
CA ARG A 136 1.74 16.06 15.31
C ARG A 136 1.67 16.17 13.80
N TYR A 137 2.01 15.07 13.11
CA TYR A 137 2.07 15.02 11.65
C TYR A 137 0.67 15.10 11.03
N TYR A 138 -0.28 14.34 11.55
CA TYR A 138 -1.65 14.30 11.06
C TYR A 138 -2.46 15.48 11.60
N LYS A 139 -2.92 16.35 10.69
CA LYS A 139 -3.53 17.63 11.04
C LYS A 139 -4.96 17.53 11.57
N ASP A 140 -5.64 16.42 11.28
CA ASP A 140 -7.00 16.15 11.71
C ASP A 140 -7.12 16.01 13.24
N ASN A 141 -6.16 15.34 13.89
CA ASN A 141 -6.20 15.06 15.33
C ASN A 141 -4.87 15.31 16.05
N GLY A 142 -3.84 15.79 15.35
CA GLY A 142 -2.53 16.02 15.92
C GLY A 142 -1.75 14.75 16.24
N GLU A 143 -2.15 13.61 15.68
CA GLU A 143 -1.48 12.33 15.88
C GLU A 143 -0.09 12.32 15.23
N ASP A 144 0.84 11.59 15.85
CA ASP A 144 2.18 11.42 15.34
C ASP A 144 2.20 10.38 14.20
N ALA A 145 3.13 10.56 13.26
CA ALA A 145 3.51 9.51 12.32
C ALA A 145 4.76 8.77 12.79
N LEU A 146 4.74 7.45 12.66
CA LEU A 146 5.96 6.65 12.71
C LEU A 146 6.52 6.55 11.29
N LEU A 147 7.84 6.68 11.19
CA LEU A 147 8.58 6.49 9.95
C LEU A 147 9.13 5.06 9.96
N LEU A 148 8.73 4.27 8.98
CA LEU A 148 9.18 2.88 8.85
C LEU A 148 10.01 2.72 7.58
N THR A 149 11.09 1.94 7.70
CA THR A 149 11.98 1.61 6.59
C THR A 149 12.28 0.13 6.56
N LEU A 150 12.25 -0.46 5.37
CA LEU A 150 12.81 -1.76 5.08
C LEU A 150 14.01 -1.55 4.13
N ASP A 151 15.21 -1.89 4.59
CA ASP A 151 16.46 -1.75 3.84
C ASP A 151 17.01 -3.14 3.47
N LEU A 152 16.85 -3.53 2.22
CA LEU A 152 17.30 -4.82 1.68
C LEU A 152 18.79 -4.81 1.29
N THR A 153 19.46 -3.66 1.36
CA THR A 153 20.90 -3.55 1.08
C THR A 153 21.73 -4.00 2.27
N ARG A 154 21.11 -4.15 3.44
CA ARG A 154 21.78 -4.55 4.69
C ARG A 154 21.38 -5.97 5.08
N PRO A 155 22.30 -6.78 5.60
CA PRO A 155 21.97 -8.06 6.22
C PRO A 155 21.01 -7.82 7.39
N ASN A 156 19.81 -8.33 7.31
CA ASN A 156 18.83 -8.27 8.39
C ASN A 156 18.23 -9.67 8.61
N PRO A 157 18.30 -10.24 9.82
CA PRO A 157 17.67 -11.52 10.13
C PRO A 157 16.17 -11.55 9.87
N ALA A 158 15.48 -10.40 9.94
CA ALA A 158 14.06 -10.30 9.63
C ALA A 158 13.74 -10.47 8.13
N ASN A 159 14.74 -10.42 7.25
CA ASN A 159 14.56 -10.58 5.79
C ASN A 159 14.28 -12.02 5.36
N HIS A 160 14.32 -13.01 6.25
CA HIS A 160 14.03 -14.44 5.94
C HIS A 160 12.61 -14.70 5.41
N GLY A 161 11.67 -13.75 5.55
CA GLY A 161 10.31 -13.85 5.00
C GLY A 161 10.11 -13.15 3.65
N LEU A 162 11.17 -12.65 3.02
CA LEU A 162 11.11 -11.82 1.81
C LEU A 162 11.55 -12.55 0.53
N ASP A 163 11.69 -13.86 0.57
CA ASP A 163 12.05 -14.70 -0.59
C ASP A 163 11.09 -14.48 -1.77
N PHE A 164 9.85 -14.11 -1.48
CA PHE A 164 8.86 -13.77 -2.50
C PHE A 164 9.26 -12.60 -3.41
N LEU A 165 10.17 -11.73 -3.00
CA LEU A 165 10.62 -10.60 -3.81
C LEU A 165 11.40 -11.06 -5.05
N SER A 166 12.14 -12.16 -4.93
CA SER A 166 12.95 -12.74 -6.02
C SER A 166 12.17 -13.70 -6.92
N GLU A 167 10.94 -14.09 -6.54
CA GLU A 167 10.10 -14.96 -7.37
C GLU A 167 9.64 -14.20 -8.64
N THR A 168 9.54 -14.87 -9.78
CA THR A 168 9.06 -14.27 -11.03
C THR A 168 7.59 -13.82 -10.88
N ILE A 169 7.28 -12.61 -11.36
CA ILE A 169 5.89 -12.13 -11.43
C ILE A 169 5.26 -12.81 -12.65
N ASP A 170 4.28 -13.67 -12.42
CA ASP A 170 3.42 -14.19 -13.49
C ASP A 170 2.34 -13.13 -13.80
N GLU A 171 2.61 -12.29 -14.78
CA GLU A 171 1.67 -11.26 -15.27
C GLU A 171 0.62 -11.89 -16.20
N ARG A 172 -0.24 -12.77 -15.66
CA ARG A 172 -1.42 -13.25 -16.37
C ARG A 172 -2.68 -12.50 -16.01
#